data_fea758392c99fab356c77d1b0999d45f
#
_entry.id   fea758392c99fab356c77d1b0999d45f
#
_cell.length_a   1.000
_cell.length_b   1.000
_cell.length_c   1.000
_cell.angle_alpha   90.00
_cell.angle_beta   90.00
_cell.angle_gamma   90.00
#
_symmetry.space_group_name_H-M   'P 1'
#
loop_
_entity.id
_entity.type
_entity.pdbx_description
1 polymer ?
#
loop_
_entity_poly.entity_id
_entity_poly.type
_entity_poly.pdbx_seq_one_letter_code
_entity_poly.pdbx_strand_id
1 'polypeptide(L)'
;AVVGMGYADGLNRRLSNNFCLLVKGEYVPIVGNICMDCCMVDCTGLKIHEGNLVTILGDDENKKITLCDHAKSAGTSEYEILLKFNQHRMKIVCK
;
A
#
# COMPACT_ATOMS: atom_id res chain seq x y z
N ALA A 1 8.62 1.55 8.91
CA ALA A 1 9.35 1.20 7.67
C ALA A 1 8.95 2.13 6.53
N VAL A 2 9.84 2.33 5.59
CA VAL A 2 9.60 3.13 4.39
C VAL A 2 9.31 2.18 3.23
N VAL A 3 8.20 2.43 2.54
CA VAL A 3 7.80 1.66 1.37
C VAL A 3 8.09 2.51 0.13
N GLY A 4 8.80 1.93 -0.84
CA GLY A 4 9.23 2.64 -2.04
C GLY A 4 8.14 2.80 -3.09
N MET A 5 6.96 3.25 -2.69
CA MET A 5 5.84 3.53 -3.57
C MET A 5 5.04 4.70 -2.98
N GLY A 6 4.72 5.64 -3.83
CA GLY A 6 3.93 6.80 -3.44
C GLY A 6 2.86 7.13 -4.46
N TYR A 7 2.36 8.35 -4.41
CA TYR A 7 1.21 8.71 -5.27
C TYR A 7 1.59 8.80 -6.76
N ALA A 8 2.85 9.02 -7.10
CA ALA A 8 3.29 8.99 -8.50
C ALA A 8 3.16 7.59 -9.10
N ASP A 9 3.18 6.55 -8.25
CA ASP A 9 3.08 5.15 -8.67
C ASP A 9 1.64 4.63 -8.64
N GLY A 10 0.69 5.48 -8.30
CA GLY A 10 -0.72 5.11 -8.27
C GLY A 10 -1.33 4.95 -6.87
N LEU A 11 -0.52 5.06 -5.82
CA LEU A 11 -1.03 4.97 -4.45
C LEU A 11 -1.73 6.29 -4.08
N ASN A 12 -3.03 6.24 -3.88
CA ASN A 12 -3.82 7.45 -3.68
C ASN A 12 -3.44 8.17 -2.38
N ARG A 13 -3.20 9.49 -2.45
CA ARG A 13 -2.83 10.29 -1.28
C ARG A 13 -3.89 10.28 -0.19
N ARG A 14 -5.14 10.02 -0.53
CA ARG A 14 -6.24 9.94 0.45
C ARG A 14 -6.13 8.73 1.35
N LEU A 15 -5.24 7.80 1.04
CA LEU A 15 -4.94 6.66 1.90
C LEU A 15 -4.03 7.04 3.06
N SER A 16 -3.51 8.26 3.08
CA SER A 16 -2.65 8.75 4.16
C SER A 16 -3.36 8.63 5.50
N ASN A 17 -2.74 7.91 6.45
CA ASN A 17 -3.31 7.64 7.78
C ASN A 17 -4.67 6.95 7.76
N ASN A 18 -5.02 6.30 6.65
CA ASN A 18 -6.39 5.78 6.44
C ASN A 18 -6.42 4.43 5.77
N PHE A 19 -5.31 3.71 5.74
CA PHE A 19 -5.25 2.44 5.04
C PHE A 19 -4.14 1.57 5.58
N CYS A 20 -4.26 0.25 5.36
CA CYS A 20 -3.22 -0.70 5.74
C CYS A 20 -2.71 -1.42 4.51
N LEU A 21 -1.41 -1.68 4.47
CA LEU A 21 -0.77 -2.54 3.48
C LEU A 21 -0.52 -3.89 4.13
N LEU A 22 -0.09 -4.87 3.34
CA LEU A 22 0.21 -6.21 3.83
C LEU A 22 1.69 -6.51 3.71
N VAL A 23 2.29 -7.00 4.79
CA VAL A 23 3.67 -7.46 4.81
C VAL A 23 3.70 -8.75 5.63
N LYS A 24 4.20 -9.82 5.04
CA LYS A 24 4.30 -11.13 5.72
C LYS A 24 2.98 -11.60 6.33
N GLY A 25 1.88 -11.37 5.61
CA GLY A 25 0.56 -11.78 6.08
C GLY A 25 -0.02 -10.92 7.19
N GLU A 26 0.58 -9.77 7.47
CA GLU A 26 0.12 -8.86 8.52
C GLU A 26 -0.24 -7.50 7.93
N TYR A 27 -1.35 -6.94 8.40
CA TYR A 27 -1.74 -5.59 8.01
C TYR A 27 -0.89 -4.58 8.78
N VAL A 28 -0.29 -3.64 8.04
CA VAL A 28 0.52 -2.57 8.61
C VAL A 28 -0.09 -1.22 8.20
N PRO A 29 -0.43 -0.35 9.15
CA PRO A 29 -1.07 0.91 8.80
C PRO A 29 -0.09 1.90 8.17
N ILE A 30 -0.59 2.64 7.19
CA ILE A 30 0.13 3.77 6.62
C ILE A 30 0.08 4.89 7.65
N VAL A 31 1.25 5.44 7.98
CA VAL A 31 1.35 6.56 8.92
C VAL A 31 1.90 7.79 8.21
N GLY A 32 1.32 8.94 8.51
CA GLY A 32 1.72 10.19 7.87
C GLY A 32 1.19 10.31 6.45
N ASN A 33 1.62 11.35 5.77
CA ASN A 33 1.19 11.63 4.39
C ASN A 33 1.96 10.77 3.40
N ILE A 34 1.26 10.27 2.39
CA ILE A 34 1.88 9.57 1.28
C ILE A 34 2.60 10.60 0.42
N CYS A 35 3.88 10.36 0.17
CA CYS A 35 4.71 11.23 -0.65
C CYS A 35 4.66 10.80 -2.11
N MET A 36 5.37 11.52 -2.97
CA MET A 36 5.37 11.24 -4.40
C MET A 36 5.88 9.83 -4.71
N ASP A 37 6.98 9.44 -4.07
CA ASP A 37 7.67 8.18 -4.38
C ASP A 37 7.81 7.23 -3.19
N CYS A 38 7.23 7.56 -2.05
CA CYS A 38 7.30 6.68 -0.88
C CYS A 38 6.15 6.91 0.09
N CYS A 39 5.96 5.96 0.97
CA CYS A 39 5.07 6.13 2.12
C CYS A 39 5.69 5.39 3.31
N MET A 40 5.17 5.65 4.49
CA MET A 40 5.65 5.00 5.70
C MET A 40 4.56 4.13 6.30
N VAL A 41 4.96 3.00 6.86
CA VAL A 41 4.04 2.09 7.54
C VAL A 41 4.57 1.79 8.93
N ASP A 42 3.65 1.56 9.87
CA ASP A 42 4.00 1.20 11.23
C ASP A 42 4.09 -0.31 11.33
N CYS A 43 5.31 -0.81 11.50
CA CYS A 43 5.61 -2.23 11.62
C CYS A 43 5.92 -2.63 13.07
N THR A 44 5.47 -1.86 14.05
CA THR A 44 5.74 -2.12 15.47
C THR A 44 5.30 -3.55 15.82
N GLY A 45 6.21 -4.29 16.43
CA GLY A 45 5.94 -5.66 16.84
C GLY A 45 6.13 -6.71 15.76
N LEU A 46 6.48 -6.30 14.54
CA LEU A 46 6.71 -7.22 13.43
C LEU A 46 8.18 -7.28 13.06
N LYS A 47 8.63 -8.45 12.62
CA LYS A 47 10.00 -8.63 12.15
C LYS A 47 10.07 -8.35 10.66
N ILE A 48 10.17 -7.08 10.31
CA ILE A 48 10.23 -6.61 8.93
C ILE A 48 11.65 -6.15 8.63
N HIS A 49 12.19 -6.59 7.50
CA HIS A 49 13.54 -6.24 7.06
C HIS A 49 13.51 -5.56 5.70
N GLU A 50 14.56 -4.81 5.38
CA GLU A 50 14.76 -4.31 4.03
C GLU A 50 14.68 -5.46 3.05
N GLY A 51 14.03 -5.22 1.92
CA GLY A 51 13.88 -6.25 0.90
C GLY A 51 12.62 -7.09 1.03
N ASN A 52 11.87 -7.00 2.13
CA ASN A 52 10.59 -7.68 2.25
C ASN A 52 9.61 -7.11 1.24
N LEU A 53 8.82 -7.99 0.64
CA LEU A 53 7.77 -7.57 -0.30
C LEU A 53 6.58 -7.00 0.47
N VAL A 54 6.01 -5.93 -0.07
CA VAL A 54 4.82 -5.28 0.48
C VAL A 54 3.70 -5.45 -0.53
N THR A 55 2.57 -5.95 -0.08
CA THR A 55 1.39 -6.11 -0.93
C THR A 55 0.53 -4.86 -0.84
N ILE A 56 0.36 -4.21 -1.97
CA ILE A 56 -0.48 -3.01 -2.11
C ILE A 56 -1.88 -3.41 -2.56
N LEU A 57 -1.97 -4.39 -3.43
CA LEU A 57 -3.21 -4.92 -3.98
C LEU A 57 -3.00 -6.39 -4.25
N GLY A 58 -3.93 -7.23 -3.80
CA GLY A 58 -3.86 -8.67 -4.00
C GLY A 58 -3.74 -9.43 -2.69
N ASP A 59 -3.31 -10.68 -2.79
CA ASP A 59 -3.25 -11.60 -1.68
C ASP A 59 -1.85 -11.69 -1.06
N ASP A 60 -1.83 -11.88 0.25
CA ASP A 60 -0.60 -12.17 0.98
C ASP A 60 -0.97 -13.15 2.10
N GLU A 61 -0.56 -14.40 1.94
CA GLU A 61 -0.93 -15.52 2.80
C GLU A 61 -2.46 -15.66 2.87
N ASN A 62 -3.07 -15.50 4.05
CA ASN A 62 -4.52 -15.66 4.21
C ASN A 62 -5.29 -14.35 4.15
N LYS A 63 -4.60 -13.25 3.86
CA LYS A 63 -5.19 -11.92 3.85
C LYS A 63 -5.08 -11.30 2.47
N LYS A 64 -5.91 -10.33 2.20
CA LYS A 64 -5.91 -9.66 0.90
C LYS A 64 -6.30 -8.19 1.01
N ILE A 65 -5.89 -7.44 0.00
CA ILE A 65 -6.31 -6.05 -0.20
C ILE A 65 -6.96 -6.00 -1.57
N THR A 66 -8.20 -5.53 -1.64
CA THR A 66 -8.98 -5.51 -2.88
C THR A 66 -9.08 -4.11 -3.46
N LEU A 67 -9.50 -4.02 -4.72
CA LEU A 67 -9.83 -2.73 -5.34
C LEU A 67 -10.91 -2.01 -4.56
N CYS A 68 -11.87 -2.77 -4.03
CA CYS A 68 -12.94 -2.21 -3.22
C CYS A 68 -12.40 -1.54 -1.96
N ASP A 69 -11.40 -2.16 -1.31
CA ASP A 69 -10.78 -1.60 -0.13
C ASP A 69 -10.11 -0.27 -0.45
N HIS A 70 -9.37 -0.20 -1.54
CA HIS A 70 -8.74 1.04 -2.01
C HIS A 70 -9.80 2.11 -2.31
N ALA A 71 -10.82 1.73 -3.04
CA ALA A 71 -11.86 2.68 -3.46
C ALA A 71 -12.59 3.29 -2.27
N LYS A 72 -12.94 2.48 -1.28
CA LYS A 72 -13.62 2.95 -0.09
C LYS A 72 -12.77 3.93 0.70
N SER A 73 -11.52 3.58 0.95
CA SER A 73 -10.62 4.41 1.75
C SER A 73 -10.23 5.69 1.02
N ALA A 74 -10.08 5.64 -0.29
CA ALA A 74 -9.73 6.82 -1.09
C ALA A 74 -10.94 7.66 -1.47
N GLY A 75 -12.15 7.16 -1.29
CA GLY A 75 -13.37 7.88 -1.64
C GLY A 75 -13.55 8.04 -3.15
N THR A 76 -13.17 7.04 -3.92
CA THR A 76 -13.25 7.05 -5.37
C THR A 76 -13.77 5.71 -5.88
N SER A 77 -13.85 5.54 -7.20
CA SER A 77 -14.33 4.29 -7.78
C SER A 77 -13.20 3.29 -7.97
N GLU A 78 -13.55 2.01 -8.06
CA GLU A 78 -12.58 0.95 -8.33
C GLU A 78 -11.91 1.16 -9.70
N TYR A 79 -12.65 1.70 -10.65
CA TYR A 79 -12.13 1.98 -11.99
C TYR A 79 -10.99 3.00 -11.95
N GLU A 80 -11.14 4.06 -11.16
CA GLU A 80 -10.09 5.07 -10.98
C GLU A 80 -8.83 4.46 -10.38
N ILE A 81 -9.01 3.60 -9.36
CA ILE A 81 -7.87 2.89 -8.74
C ILE A 81 -7.18 2.01 -9.76
N LEU A 82 -7.94 1.25 -10.53
CA LEU A 82 -7.40 0.33 -11.52
C LEU A 82 -6.62 1.06 -12.60
N LEU A 83 -7.13 2.20 -13.08
CA LEU A 83 -6.43 3.01 -14.08
C LEU A 83 -5.08 3.49 -13.60
N LYS A 84 -4.99 3.90 -12.33
CA LYS A 84 -3.74 4.35 -11.75
C LYS A 84 -2.72 3.22 -11.65
N PHE A 85 -3.16 2.05 -11.18
CA PHE A 85 -2.26 0.92 -11.00
C PHE A 85 -1.83 0.26 -12.32
N ASN A 86 -2.66 0.33 -13.35
CA ASN A 86 -2.32 -0.25 -14.66
C ASN A 86 -1.11 0.41 -15.32
N GLN A 87 -0.73 1.59 -14.87
CA GLN A 87 0.42 2.32 -15.41
C GLN A 87 1.74 1.92 -14.76
N HIS A 88 1.68 1.15 -13.67
CA HIS A 88 2.85 0.84 -12.85
C HIS A 88 2.85 -0.61 -12.40
N ARG A 89 4.04 -1.15 -12.17
CA ARG A 89 4.18 -2.48 -11.64
C ARG A 89 3.85 -2.51 -10.16
N MET A 90 3.27 -3.62 -9.71
CA MET A 90 2.80 -3.78 -8.34
C MET A 90 3.86 -4.37 -7.40
N LYS A 91 5.05 -4.62 -7.88
CA LYS A 91 6.13 -5.17 -7.06
C LYS A 91 6.86 -4.07 -6.32
N ILE A 92 6.62 -4.00 -5.04
CA ILE A 92 7.21 -2.98 -4.18
C ILE A 92 8.03 -3.68 -3.10
N VAL A 93 9.23 -3.18 -2.87
CA VAL A 93 10.15 -3.71 -1.88
C VAL A 93 10.25 -2.75 -0.72
N CYS A 94 10.16 -3.27 0.49
CA CYS A 94 10.31 -2.47 1.70
C CYS A 94 11.78 -2.01 1.83
N LYS A 95 11.95 -0.76 2.07
CA LYS A 95 13.30 -0.17 2.24
C LYS A 95 13.59 0.11 3.70
#